data_2e2fecaa1ef374293f690219ac40589e
#
_entry.id   2e2fecaa1ef374293f690219ac40589e
#
_cell.length_a   1.000
_cell.length_b   1.000
_cell.length_c   1.000
_cell.angle_alpha   90.00
_cell.angle_beta   90.00
_cell.angle_gamma   90.00
#
_symmetry.space_group_name_H-M   'P 1'
#
loop_
_entity.id
_entity.type
_entity.pdbx_description
1 polymer ?
#
loop_
_entity_poly.entity_id
_entity_poly.type
_entity_poly.pdbx_seq_one_letter_code
_entity_poly.pdbx_strand_id
1 'polypeptide(L)'
;LFTQSGSYAANIEKAVSLPSQPIPLRDNIAEWLETPHQKTILDICDNNNLDPTQIIKVVIFLAQFEDEFEVPILACIRGDQHVNEVKLFNLINKLHNFNLLNLKKIEDKNTIEKNLIDFPLGFIGPDLDNKTIKASSNWEKKWTRIIDHSASDLSKFISGGNKVNFHKVFQEFSFASKDYLIGDIRNAKKGDKI
;
A
#
# COMPACT_ATOMS: atom_id res chain seq x y z
N LEU A 1 -12.99 -16.64 -10.47
CA LEU A 1 -11.68 -17.21 -10.85
C LEU A 1 -11.74 -18.73 -10.79
N PHE A 2 -11.18 -19.39 -11.79
CA PHE A 2 -11.10 -20.85 -11.87
C PHE A 2 -9.68 -21.26 -12.21
N THR A 3 -9.21 -22.38 -11.64
CA THR A 3 -8.00 -23.05 -12.14
C THR A 3 -8.32 -23.76 -13.46
N GLN A 4 -7.30 -24.01 -14.29
CA GLN A 4 -7.47 -24.81 -15.51
C GLN A 4 -7.89 -26.26 -15.18
N SER A 5 -7.48 -26.78 -14.03
CA SER A 5 -7.87 -28.10 -13.55
C SER A 5 -9.29 -28.16 -12.99
N GLY A 6 -9.95 -27.01 -12.77
CA GLY A 6 -11.26 -26.93 -12.10
C GLY A 6 -11.23 -27.26 -10.61
N SER A 7 -10.03 -27.47 -10.02
CA SER A 7 -9.87 -27.84 -8.60
C SER A 7 -10.09 -26.68 -7.62
N TYR A 8 -10.09 -25.45 -8.11
CA TYR A 8 -10.34 -24.26 -7.32
C TYR A 8 -11.26 -23.29 -8.05
N ALA A 9 -12.26 -22.79 -7.34
CA ALA A 9 -13.15 -21.73 -7.80
C ALA A 9 -13.45 -20.78 -6.64
N ALA A 10 -13.25 -19.49 -6.87
CA ALA A 10 -13.60 -18.45 -5.91
C ALA A 10 -13.99 -17.16 -6.64
N ASN A 11 -14.80 -16.32 -6.00
CA ASN A 11 -14.96 -14.95 -6.48
C ASN A 11 -13.68 -14.15 -6.19
N ILE A 12 -13.51 -13.00 -6.84
CA ILE A 12 -12.30 -12.19 -6.74
C ILE A 12 -12.04 -11.67 -5.32
N GLU A 13 -13.10 -11.51 -4.53
CA GLU A 13 -13.05 -11.00 -3.16
C GLU A 13 -12.52 -12.01 -2.14
N LYS A 14 -12.61 -13.31 -2.46
CA LYS A 14 -12.19 -14.42 -1.60
C LYS A 14 -11.03 -15.21 -2.18
N ALA A 15 -10.68 -14.98 -3.45
CA ALA A 15 -9.61 -15.72 -4.10
C ALA A 15 -8.27 -15.45 -3.41
N VAL A 16 -7.64 -16.53 -2.92
CA VAL A 16 -6.28 -16.52 -2.38
C VAL A 16 -5.36 -17.10 -3.44
N SER A 17 -4.26 -16.43 -3.71
CA SER A 17 -3.27 -16.89 -4.69
C SER A 17 -1.87 -16.34 -4.38
N LEU A 18 -0.86 -17.01 -4.89
CA LEU A 18 0.53 -16.59 -4.75
C LEU A 18 0.95 -15.79 -5.98
N PRO A 19 1.47 -14.57 -5.80
CA PRO A 19 1.98 -13.77 -6.91
C PRO A 19 3.28 -14.36 -7.48
N SER A 20 3.67 -13.92 -8.67
CA SER A 20 4.99 -14.22 -9.22
C SER A 20 6.11 -13.79 -8.28
N GLN A 21 7.27 -14.45 -8.36
CA GLN A 21 8.45 -14.04 -7.62
C GLN A 21 8.90 -12.63 -8.07
N PRO A 22 9.36 -11.79 -7.14
CA PRO A 22 9.87 -10.46 -7.48
C PRO A 22 11.23 -10.57 -8.18
N ILE A 23 11.51 -9.63 -9.08
CA ILE A 23 12.85 -9.47 -9.65
C ILE A 23 13.70 -8.72 -8.62
N PRO A 24 14.90 -9.22 -8.27
CA PRO A 24 15.78 -8.53 -7.33
C PRO A 24 16.17 -7.12 -7.82
N LEU A 25 16.22 -6.18 -6.91
CA LEU A 25 16.71 -4.84 -7.21
C LEU A 25 18.24 -4.86 -7.35
N ARG A 26 18.77 -4.26 -8.41
CA ARG A 26 20.21 -4.13 -8.66
C ARG A 26 20.95 -3.43 -7.52
N ASP A 27 22.22 -3.74 -7.29
CA ASP A 27 22.97 -3.21 -6.16
C ASP A 27 23.46 -1.76 -6.33
N ASN A 28 23.75 -1.35 -7.56
CA ASN A 28 24.30 -0.03 -7.88
C ASN A 28 23.24 1.05 -8.15
N ILE A 29 22.09 0.97 -7.51
CA ILE A 29 21.05 2.00 -7.60
C ILE A 29 21.29 3.06 -6.52
N ALA A 30 21.12 4.32 -6.88
CA ALA A 30 21.25 5.43 -5.92
C ALA A 30 20.17 5.34 -4.82
N GLU A 31 20.52 5.68 -3.58
CA GLU A 31 19.57 5.66 -2.45
C GLU A 31 18.36 6.56 -2.70
N TRP A 32 18.58 7.72 -3.30
CA TRP A 32 17.52 8.66 -3.70
C TRP A 32 17.44 8.77 -5.21
N LEU A 33 16.24 8.67 -5.73
CA LEU A 33 15.92 8.85 -7.14
C LEU A 33 15.13 10.14 -7.30
N GLU A 34 15.67 11.08 -8.05
CA GLU A 34 14.91 12.25 -8.46
C GLU A 34 13.95 11.85 -9.60
N THR A 35 12.66 11.99 -9.35
CA THR A 35 11.59 11.47 -10.21
C THR A 35 10.53 12.54 -10.46
N PRO A 36 10.89 13.68 -11.08
CA PRO A 36 9.95 14.76 -11.35
C PRO A 36 8.82 14.25 -12.26
N HIS A 37 7.58 14.52 -11.84
CA HIS A 37 6.34 14.12 -12.54
C HIS A 37 6.09 12.60 -12.65
N GLN A 38 6.94 11.74 -12.10
CA GLN A 38 6.76 10.28 -12.11
C GLN A 38 5.94 9.83 -10.89
N LYS A 39 4.63 9.87 -11.01
CA LYS A 39 3.71 9.53 -9.92
C LYS A 39 3.12 8.13 -10.03
N THR A 40 3.16 7.53 -11.21
CA THR A 40 2.64 6.19 -11.46
C THR A 40 3.77 5.16 -11.45
N ILE A 41 3.42 3.90 -11.18
CA ILE A 41 4.37 2.78 -11.25
C ILE A 41 5.00 2.67 -12.65
N LEU A 42 4.21 2.87 -13.71
CA LEU A 42 4.71 2.83 -15.08
C LEU A 42 5.73 3.94 -15.33
N ASP A 43 5.43 5.18 -14.95
CA ASP A 43 6.37 6.29 -15.11
C ASP A 43 7.72 6.00 -14.44
N ILE A 44 7.68 5.46 -13.21
CA ILE A 44 8.90 5.14 -12.46
C ILE A 44 9.67 4.01 -13.14
N CYS A 45 8.99 2.95 -13.57
CA CYS A 45 9.61 1.81 -14.23
C CYS A 45 10.26 2.19 -15.54
N ASP A 46 9.54 2.88 -16.42
CA ASP A 46 10.00 3.22 -17.77
C ASP A 46 11.19 4.19 -17.74
N ASN A 47 11.14 5.19 -16.85
CA ASN A 47 12.20 6.20 -16.78
C ASN A 47 13.45 5.74 -16.02
N ASN A 48 13.35 4.71 -15.18
CA ASN A 48 14.47 4.27 -14.32
C ASN A 48 14.93 2.83 -14.60
N ASN A 49 14.40 2.21 -15.65
CA ASN A 49 14.67 0.81 -16.01
C ASN A 49 14.47 -0.14 -14.83
N LEU A 50 13.24 -0.11 -14.29
CA LEU A 50 12.83 -0.90 -13.13
C LEU A 50 11.68 -1.83 -13.51
N ASP A 51 11.54 -2.92 -12.74
CA ASP A 51 10.39 -3.80 -12.83
C ASP A 51 9.35 -3.43 -11.74
N PRO A 52 8.04 -3.47 -12.01
CA PRO A 52 7.01 -3.18 -11.01
C PRO A 52 7.10 -4.02 -9.75
N THR A 53 7.67 -5.24 -9.82
CA THR A 53 7.86 -6.12 -8.66
C THR A 53 8.93 -5.63 -7.68
N GLN A 54 9.77 -4.66 -8.10
CA GLN A 54 10.81 -4.02 -7.29
C GLN A 54 10.30 -2.82 -6.49
N ILE A 55 9.04 -2.45 -6.70
CA ILE A 55 8.43 -1.25 -6.12
C ILE A 55 7.37 -1.64 -5.11
N ILE A 56 7.33 -0.94 -3.99
CA ILE A 56 6.19 -0.95 -3.08
C ILE A 56 5.46 0.39 -3.21
N LYS A 57 4.21 0.32 -3.63
CA LYS A 57 3.33 1.49 -3.66
C LYS A 57 2.52 1.59 -2.38
N VAL A 58 2.34 2.81 -1.92
CA VAL A 58 1.52 3.15 -0.77
C VAL A 58 0.22 3.76 -1.25
N VAL A 59 -0.89 3.22 -0.78
CA VAL A 59 -2.25 3.71 -1.05
C VAL A 59 -2.87 4.13 0.28
N ILE A 60 -3.39 5.34 0.33
CA ILE A 60 -4.03 5.87 1.53
C ILE A 60 -5.54 5.65 1.45
N PHE A 61 -6.09 5.20 2.56
CA PHE A 61 -7.53 5.12 2.77
C PHE A 61 -7.93 5.82 4.06
N LEU A 62 -9.19 6.20 4.14
CA LEU A 62 -9.84 6.64 5.36
C LEU A 62 -10.95 5.64 5.68
N ALA A 63 -10.85 4.99 6.81
CA ALA A 63 -11.85 4.08 7.33
C ALA A 63 -12.78 4.85 8.28
N GLN A 64 -14.09 4.81 8.01
CA GLN A 64 -15.12 5.46 8.81
C GLN A 64 -15.90 4.40 9.59
N PHE A 65 -15.89 4.50 10.89
CA PHE A 65 -16.60 3.62 11.81
C PHE A 65 -17.87 4.27 12.36
N GLU A 66 -18.68 3.49 13.06
CA GLU A 66 -19.77 4.00 13.89
C GLU A 66 -19.24 5.08 14.85
N ASP A 67 -20.10 5.96 15.32
CA ASP A 67 -19.78 7.10 16.20
C ASP A 67 -18.85 8.17 15.58
N GLU A 68 -18.85 8.28 14.25
CA GLU A 68 -18.05 9.27 13.50
C GLU A 68 -16.53 9.13 13.72
N PHE A 69 -16.06 8.00 14.25
CA PHE A 69 -14.64 7.73 14.42
C PHE A 69 -13.99 7.38 13.09
N GLU A 70 -12.87 8.01 12.77
CA GLU A 70 -12.13 7.81 11.52
C GLU A 70 -10.70 7.35 11.77
N VAL A 71 -10.26 6.37 11.00
CA VAL A 71 -8.92 5.79 11.07
C VAL A 71 -8.20 5.94 9.73
N PRO A 72 -7.07 6.64 9.70
CA PRO A 72 -6.26 6.74 8.49
C PRO A 72 -5.45 5.44 8.27
N ILE A 73 -5.59 4.86 7.08
CA ILE A 73 -4.97 3.60 6.69
C ILE A 73 -3.86 3.86 5.69
N LEU A 74 -2.68 3.29 5.95
CA LEU A 74 -1.56 3.27 5.05
C LEU A 74 -1.37 1.84 4.53
N ALA A 75 -1.89 1.58 3.33
CA ALA A 75 -1.86 0.26 2.70
C ALA A 75 -0.69 0.15 1.73
N CYS A 76 0.23 -0.77 2.00
CA CYS A 76 1.38 -1.06 1.17
C CYS A 76 1.15 -2.32 0.33
N ILE A 77 1.46 -2.24 -0.96
CA ILE A 77 1.31 -3.36 -1.88
C ILE A 77 2.39 -3.31 -2.95
N ARG A 78 2.81 -4.45 -3.48
CA ARG A 78 3.79 -4.52 -4.56
C ARG A 78 3.29 -3.80 -5.82
N GLY A 79 4.17 -3.13 -6.54
CA GLY A 79 3.83 -2.23 -7.64
C GLY A 79 3.03 -2.87 -8.77
N ASP A 80 3.26 -4.16 -9.05
CA ASP A 80 2.53 -4.94 -10.05
C ASP A 80 1.14 -5.42 -9.58
N GLN A 81 0.77 -5.20 -8.30
CA GLN A 81 -0.49 -5.65 -7.71
C GLN A 81 -1.49 -4.49 -7.54
N HIS A 82 -2.76 -4.82 -7.31
CA HIS A 82 -3.82 -3.87 -7.01
C HIS A 82 -4.52 -4.22 -5.71
N VAL A 83 -4.82 -3.22 -4.90
CA VAL A 83 -5.58 -3.40 -3.65
C VAL A 83 -6.99 -3.87 -4.00
N ASN A 84 -7.44 -4.90 -3.31
CA ASN A 84 -8.83 -5.33 -3.27
C ASN A 84 -9.49 -4.65 -2.07
N GLU A 85 -10.33 -3.66 -2.34
CA GLU A 85 -10.95 -2.85 -1.29
C GLU A 85 -11.87 -3.66 -0.38
N VAL A 86 -12.50 -4.73 -0.90
CA VAL A 86 -13.34 -5.63 -0.09
C VAL A 86 -12.50 -6.45 0.89
N LYS A 87 -11.37 -6.99 0.43
CA LYS A 87 -10.43 -7.70 1.34
C LYS A 87 -9.88 -6.76 2.39
N LEU A 88 -9.47 -5.55 1.99
CA LEU A 88 -8.96 -4.53 2.90
C LEU A 88 -10.03 -4.12 3.92
N PHE A 89 -11.28 -3.87 3.47
CA PHE A 89 -12.42 -3.58 4.33
C PHE A 89 -12.63 -4.68 5.37
N ASN A 90 -12.68 -5.94 4.94
CA ASN A 90 -12.87 -7.08 5.83
C ASN A 90 -11.72 -7.25 6.84
N LEU A 91 -10.49 -6.96 6.42
CA LEU A 91 -9.33 -6.99 7.31
C LEU A 91 -9.43 -5.91 8.39
N ILE A 92 -9.71 -4.66 7.99
CA ILE A 92 -9.85 -3.52 8.91
C ILE A 92 -10.99 -3.73 9.88
N ASN A 93 -12.14 -4.22 9.40
CA ASN A 93 -13.31 -4.48 10.26
C ASN A 93 -13.04 -5.53 11.34
N LYS A 94 -12.10 -6.46 11.10
CA LYS A 94 -11.68 -7.45 12.12
C LYS A 94 -10.70 -6.89 13.14
N LEU A 95 -10.01 -5.79 12.85
CA LEU A 95 -9.01 -5.18 13.73
C LEU A 95 -9.62 -4.28 14.80
N HIS A 96 -10.82 -3.79 14.56
CA HIS A 96 -11.51 -2.85 15.41
C HIS A 96 -12.77 -3.48 16.03
N ASN A 97 -13.13 -3.02 17.24
CA ASN A 97 -14.34 -3.49 17.94
C ASN A 97 -15.62 -2.78 17.46
N PHE A 98 -15.49 -1.81 16.55
CA PHE A 98 -16.59 -1.04 15.99
C PHE A 98 -16.88 -1.51 14.56
N ASN A 99 -18.12 -1.36 14.10
CA ASN A 99 -18.47 -1.68 12.73
C ASN A 99 -17.90 -0.64 11.76
N LEU A 100 -17.16 -1.12 10.77
CA LEU A 100 -16.68 -0.30 9.68
C LEU A 100 -17.85 0.00 8.74
N LEU A 101 -18.16 1.29 8.54
CA LEU A 101 -19.24 1.75 7.68
C LEU A 101 -18.77 2.02 6.26
N ASN A 102 -17.58 2.60 6.11
CA ASN A 102 -17.05 3.01 4.81
C ASN A 102 -15.54 2.95 4.79
N LEU A 103 -14.98 2.66 3.61
CA LEU A 103 -13.55 2.71 3.33
C LEU A 103 -13.33 3.55 2.07
N LYS A 104 -12.82 4.77 2.23
CA LYS A 104 -12.62 5.72 1.15
C LYS A 104 -11.16 5.80 0.77
N LYS A 105 -10.84 5.51 -0.49
CA LYS A 105 -9.52 5.76 -1.06
C LYS A 105 -9.27 7.26 -1.20
N ILE A 106 -8.08 7.71 -0.83
CA ILE A 106 -7.67 9.10 -0.91
C ILE A 106 -6.83 9.30 -2.18
N GLU A 107 -7.39 10.02 -3.15
CA GLU A 107 -6.76 10.25 -4.45
C GLU A 107 -6.38 11.72 -4.70
N ASP A 108 -6.93 12.63 -3.94
CA ASP A 108 -6.67 14.05 -4.08
C ASP A 108 -6.40 14.76 -2.75
N LYS A 109 -5.77 15.93 -2.83
CA LYS A 109 -5.45 16.75 -1.65
C LYS A 109 -6.69 17.32 -0.96
N ASN A 110 -7.76 17.63 -1.69
CA ASN A 110 -8.95 18.30 -1.15
C ASN A 110 -9.67 17.43 -0.11
N THR A 111 -9.59 16.12 -0.29
CA THR A 111 -10.15 15.15 0.66
C THR A 111 -9.35 15.10 1.97
N ILE A 112 -8.10 15.53 1.94
CA ILE A 112 -7.10 15.34 3.01
C ILE A 112 -6.81 16.65 3.76
N GLU A 113 -6.98 17.82 3.10
CA GLU A 113 -6.46 19.11 3.60
C GLU A 113 -6.95 19.52 4.99
N LYS A 114 -8.08 19.00 5.43
CA LYS A 114 -8.60 19.31 6.76
C LYS A 114 -7.87 18.58 7.89
N ASN A 115 -7.34 17.38 7.62
CA ASN A 115 -6.91 16.44 8.67
C ASN A 115 -5.48 15.91 8.51
N LEU A 116 -4.81 16.15 7.38
CA LEU A 116 -3.42 15.73 7.15
C LEU A 116 -2.50 16.92 6.91
N ILE A 117 -1.31 16.86 7.46
CA ILE A 117 -0.22 17.78 7.19
C ILE A 117 0.33 17.46 5.81
N ASP A 118 0.90 18.46 5.16
CA ASP A 118 1.49 18.45 3.84
C ASP A 118 2.16 17.12 3.46
N PHE A 119 1.52 16.38 2.54
CA PHE A 119 1.89 15.04 2.27
C PHE A 119 1.86 14.79 0.74
N PRO A 120 2.98 14.31 0.19
CA PRO A 120 3.19 14.31 -1.25
C PRO A 120 2.50 13.12 -1.91
N LEU A 121 1.22 13.27 -2.29
CA LEU A 121 0.51 12.27 -3.09
C LEU A 121 1.33 11.87 -4.33
N GLY A 122 1.47 10.57 -4.52
CA GLY A 122 2.30 9.97 -5.58
C GLY A 122 3.77 9.75 -5.17
N PHE A 123 4.19 10.26 -3.99
CA PHE A 123 5.57 10.10 -3.50
C PHE A 123 5.61 9.63 -2.03
N ILE A 124 4.56 8.94 -1.58
CA ILE A 124 4.45 8.45 -0.20
C ILE A 124 5.22 7.15 -0.05
N GLY A 125 6.03 7.08 1.00
CA GLY A 125 6.76 5.87 1.38
C GLY A 125 6.14 5.14 2.59
N PRO A 126 6.57 3.89 2.82
CA PRO A 126 6.06 3.09 3.94
C PRO A 126 6.52 3.60 5.32
N ASP A 127 7.51 4.46 5.37
CA ASP A 127 8.04 5.09 6.58
C ASP A 127 7.39 6.44 6.91
N LEU A 128 6.23 6.75 6.29
CA LEU A 128 5.49 8.00 6.55
C LEU A 128 5.22 8.17 8.05
N ASP A 129 5.62 9.31 8.62
CA ASP A 129 5.51 9.59 10.06
C ASP A 129 4.04 9.82 10.48
N ASN A 130 3.68 9.38 11.68
CA ASN A 130 2.38 9.66 12.28
C ASN A 130 2.12 11.16 12.49
N LYS A 131 3.18 11.98 12.62
CA LYS A 131 3.08 13.44 12.73
C LYS A 131 2.47 14.11 11.49
N THR A 132 2.35 13.38 10.37
CA THR A 132 1.62 13.86 9.19
C THR A 132 0.12 13.92 9.40
N ILE A 133 -0.41 13.28 10.44
CA ILE A 133 -1.83 13.33 10.81
C ILE A 133 -2.07 14.54 11.70
N LYS A 134 -2.84 15.52 11.21
CA LYS A 134 -3.32 16.62 12.03
C LYS A 134 -4.36 16.09 13.02
N ALA A 135 -4.24 16.50 14.27
CA ALA A 135 -5.19 16.12 15.29
C ALA A 135 -6.57 16.77 15.02
N SER A 136 -7.49 16.04 14.40
CA SER A 136 -8.91 16.32 14.55
C SER A 136 -9.47 15.51 15.73
N SER A 137 -10.60 15.93 16.26
CA SER A 137 -11.20 15.29 17.46
C SER A 137 -11.69 13.87 17.21
N ASN A 138 -11.97 13.52 15.95
CA ASN A 138 -12.55 12.23 15.55
C ASN A 138 -11.58 11.32 14.75
N TRP A 139 -10.31 11.71 14.61
CA TRP A 139 -9.32 10.90 13.93
C TRP A 139 -8.37 10.20 14.90
N GLU A 140 -8.03 8.95 14.59
CA GLU A 140 -6.88 8.31 15.22
C GLU A 140 -5.58 9.02 14.82
N LYS A 141 -4.72 9.33 15.81
CA LYS A 141 -3.45 10.04 15.60
C LYS A 141 -2.30 9.13 15.17
N LYS A 142 -2.63 7.95 14.71
CA LYS A 142 -1.67 6.94 14.26
C LYS A 142 -2.14 6.32 12.97
N TRP A 143 -1.23 6.11 12.02
CA TRP A 143 -1.51 5.32 10.83
C TRP A 143 -1.77 3.86 11.21
N THR A 144 -2.91 3.31 10.80
CA THR A 144 -3.06 1.86 10.72
C THR A 144 -2.32 1.38 9.50
N ARG A 145 -1.22 0.65 9.70
CA ARG A 145 -0.29 0.23 8.66
C ARG A 145 -0.57 -1.20 8.25
N ILE A 146 -0.84 -1.41 6.98
CA ILE A 146 -1.15 -2.73 6.43
C ILE A 146 -0.23 -2.98 5.24
N ILE A 147 0.32 -4.19 5.15
CA ILE A 147 1.11 -4.63 4.01
C ILE A 147 0.58 -5.95 3.46
N ASP A 148 0.48 -6.02 2.14
CA ASP A 148 0.12 -7.24 1.45
C ASP A 148 1.25 -8.29 1.52
N HIS A 149 0.87 -9.56 1.62
CA HIS A 149 1.82 -10.69 1.60
C HIS A 149 2.78 -10.65 0.40
N SER A 150 2.37 -10.11 -0.75
CA SER A 150 3.23 -10.00 -1.94
C SER A 150 4.44 -9.07 -1.76
N ALA A 151 4.40 -8.21 -0.76
CA ALA A 151 5.41 -7.18 -0.50
C ALA A 151 6.10 -7.32 0.86
N SER A 152 5.53 -8.10 1.79
CA SER A 152 6.02 -8.19 3.18
C SER A 152 7.45 -8.72 3.31
N ASP A 153 7.86 -9.58 2.39
CA ASP A 153 9.18 -10.22 2.40
C ASP A 153 10.25 -9.43 1.61
N LEU A 154 9.87 -8.30 1.00
CA LEU A 154 10.82 -7.46 0.29
C LEU A 154 11.64 -6.64 1.28
N SER A 155 12.90 -6.97 1.46
CA SER A 155 13.85 -6.22 2.30
C SER A 155 14.54 -5.07 1.55
N LYS A 156 14.62 -5.17 0.22
CA LYS A 156 15.20 -4.15 -0.67
C LYS A 156 14.22 -3.82 -1.78
N PHE A 157 13.76 -2.57 -1.82
CA PHE A 157 12.73 -2.12 -2.77
C PHE A 157 12.76 -0.60 -2.95
N ILE A 158 12.04 -0.09 -3.94
CA ILE A 158 11.82 1.34 -4.17
C ILE A 158 10.41 1.71 -3.71
N SER A 159 10.27 2.88 -3.10
CA SER A 159 8.98 3.47 -2.78
C SER A 159 9.07 5.00 -2.78
N GLY A 160 7.96 5.69 -2.55
CA GLY A 160 7.98 7.14 -2.37
C GLY A 160 8.91 7.55 -1.23
N GLY A 161 9.63 8.67 -1.40
CA GLY A 161 10.58 9.19 -0.43
C GLY A 161 9.95 10.18 0.58
N ASN A 162 8.63 10.25 0.66
CA ASN A 162 7.88 11.24 1.46
C ASN A 162 8.25 12.69 1.13
N LYS A 163 8.74 12.92 -0.07
CA LYS A 163 9.15 14.21 -0.61
C LYS A 163 8.71 14.32 -2.06
N VAL A 164 8.13 15.46 -2.43
CA VAL A 164 7.69 15.73 -3.80
C VAL A 164 8.85 15.51 -4.78
N ASN A 165 8.57 14.78 -5.86
CA ASN A 165 9.52 14.44 -6.92
C ASN A 165 10.68 13.52 -6.51
N PHE A 166 10.54 12.79 -5.40
CA PHE A 166 11.57 11.85 -4.98
C PHE A 166 10.99 10.48 -4.61
N HIS A 167 11.68 9.44 -5.10
CA HIS A 167 11.56 8.09 -4.61
C HIS A 167 12.85 7.68 -3.89
N LYS A 168 12.75 6.67 -3.04
CA LYS A 168 13.86 6.20 -2.19
C LYS A 168 14.01 4.69 -2.32
N VAL A 169 15.25 4.24 -2.31
CA VAL A 169 15.61 2.83 -2.13
C VAL A 169 15.61 2.52 -0.64
N PHE A 170 14.75 1.62 -0.23
CA PHE A 170 14.75 1.06 1.11
C PHE A 170 15.63 -0.18 1.12
N GLN A 171 16.58 -0.24 2.04
CA GLN A 171 17.45 -1.39 2.25
C GLN A 171 17.24 -1.92 3.66
N GLU A 172 17.16 -3.25 3.80
CA GLU A 172 16.95 -3.93 5.09
C GLU A 172 15.71 -3.41 5.86
N PHE A 173 14.69 -2.99 5.12
CA PHE A 173 13.48 -2.46 5.72
C PHE A 173 12.65 -3.60 6.34
N SER A 174 12.33 -3.47 7.62
CA SER A 174 11.49 -4.42 8.34
C SER A 174 10.11 -3.84 8.61
N PHE A 175 9.10 -4.39 7.96
CA PHE A 175 7.70 -4.00 8.17
C PHE A 175 7.23 -4.32 9.59
N ALA A 176 7.66 -5.46 10.15
CA ALA A 176 7.33 -5.84 11.53
C ALA A 176 7.82 -4.81 12.56
N SER A 177 9.02 -4.23 12.36
CA SER A 177 9.56 -3.20 13.26
C SER A 177 8.85 -1.85 13.17
N LYS A 178 7.95 -1.67 12.19
CA LYS A 178 7.17 -0.46 11.93
C LYS A 178 5.67 -0.65 12.20
N ASP A 179 5.29 -1.63 12.99
CA ASP A 179 3.90 -1.94 13.34
C ASP A 179 3.00 -2.24 12.13
N TYR A 180 3.55 -2.81 11.06
CA TYR A 180 2.75 -3.25 9.93
C TYR A 180 2.01 -4.55 10.21
N LEU A 181 0.72 -4.57 9.91
CA LEU A 181 -0.08 -5.78 9.86
C LEU A 181 0.03 -6.41 8.47
N ILE A 182 0.36 -7.68 8.44
CA ILE A 182 0.47 -8.43 7.18
C ILE A 182 -0.87 -9.08 6.87
N GLY A 183 -1.37 -8.91 5.65
CA GLY A 183 -2.64 -9.49 5.23
C GLY A 183 -2.74 -9.70 3.73
N ASP A 184 -3.71 -10.48 3.29
CA ASP A 184 -4.07 -10.62 1.88
C ASP A 184 -5.04 -9.50 1.51
N ILE A 185 -4.51 -8.46 0.87
CA ILE A 185 -5.28 -7.29 0.43
C ILE A 185 -5.20 -7.06 -1.08
N ARG A 186 -4.69 -8.03 -1.85
CA ARG A 186 -4.54 -7.89 -3.29
C ARG A 186 -5.62 -8.62 -4.09
N ASN A 187 -5.82 -8.19 -5.32
CA ASN A 187 -6.56 -8.95 -6.32
C ASN A 187 -5.72 -10.14 -6.78
N ALA A 188 -6.34 -11.32 -6.85
CA ALA A 188 -5.74 -12.44 -7.55
C ALA A 188 -5.74 -12.18 -9.07
N LYS A 189 -4.67 -12.55 -9.76
CA LYS A 189 -4.47 -12.33 -11.19
C LYS A 189 -4.40 -13.64 -11.97
N LYS A 190 -4.66 -13.55 -13.27
CA LYS A 190 -4.35 -14.64 -14.21
C LYS A 190 -2.85 -14.92 -14.18
N GLY A 191 -2.49 -16.17 -13.96
CA GLY A 191 -1.09 -16.61 -13.86
C GLY A 191 -0.54 -16.72 -12.44
N ASP A 192 -1.27 -16.25 -11.44
CA ASP A 192 -0.93 -16.50 -10.03
C ASP A 192 -1.04 -18.01 -9.74
N LYS A 193 -0.20 -18.50 -8.84
CA LYS A 193 -0.30 -19.86 -8.30
C LYS A 193 -1.37 -19.92 -7.20
N ILE A 194 -2.03 -21.05 -7.10
CA ILE A 194 -3.05 -21.34 -6.08
C ILE A 194 -2.55 -22.43 -5.17
#